data_7edb663bbafab0634ed09c715100d449
#
_entry.id   7edb663bbafab0634ed09c715100d449
#
_cell.length_a   1.000
_cell.length_b   1.000
_cell.length_c   1.000
_cell.angle_alpha   90.00
_cell.angle_beta   90.00
_cell.angle_gamma   90.00
#
_symmetry.space_group_name_H-M   'P 1'
#
loop_
_entity.id
_entity.type
_entity.pdbx_description
1 polymer ?
#
loop_
_entity_poly.entity_id
_entity_poly.type
_entity_poly.pdbx_seq_one_letter_code
_entity_poly.pdbx_strand_id
1 'polypeptide(L)'
;MRKMKDSGVAWIGEIPDDWRLIRFKDKYRSVKEIAKGQSVNYERLALTLGGVVKRPKDDSEGLQPKEFDGYQILRENDFIFKMIDLQNVSTSRVGLSPYTGLVSPAYIRFSPKKDGRESKFIYYYLMSLYYNQVFNNLGGNGVRSALSAKDMGEFMIPYPPEETEQKSICVALDKKSEQIDALIANVQEQIEKLKAYKQSLITEVVTKGLDPNVPMMDSGVEWIGEIPSSWNTIRVK
;
A
#
# COMPACT_ATOMS: atom_id res chain seq x y z
N MET A 1 12.15 -31.46 11.19
CA MET A 1 11.48 -30.19 11.53
C MET A 1 12.51 -29.26 12.18
N ARG A 2 12.50 -27.95 11.86
CA ARG A 2 13.35 -26.98 12.54
C ARG A 2 12.90 -26.83 13.99
N LYS A 3 13.83 -26.78 14.93
CA LYS A 3 13.50 -26.57 16.34
C LYS A 3 13.02 -25.12 16.53
N MET A 4 11.94 -24.96 17.29
CA MET A 4 11.32 -23.66 17.58
C MET A 4 11.46 -23.35 19.07
N LYS A 5 11.42 -22.06 19.42
CA LYS A 5 11.35 -21.55 20.79
C LYS A 5 10.35 -20.40 20.89
N ASP A 6 9.73 -20.27 22.05
CA ASP A 6 8.89 -19.10 22.33
C ASP A 6 9.76 -17.82 22.33
N SER A 7 9.30 -16.81 21.63
CA SER A 7 9.95 -15.50 21.59
C SER A 7 9.75 -14.67 22.85
N GLY A 8 8.74 -15.00 23.68
CA GLY A 8 8.31 -14.19 24.81
C GLY A 8 7.58 -12.89 24.40
N VAL A 9 7.26 -12.73 23.11
CA VAL A 9 6.56 -11.55 22.56
C VAL A 9 5.24 -12.02 21.94
N ALA A 10 4.11 -11.59 22.50
CA ALA A 10 2.79 -12.12 22.18
C ALA A 10 2.43 -12.12 20.71
N TRP A 11 2.81 -11.06 19.96
CA TRP A 11 2.50 -10.94 18.52
C TRP A 11 3.53 -11.63 17.61
N ILE A 12 4.65 -12.11 18.14
CA ILE A 12 5.65 -12.88 17.39
C ILE A 12 5.39 -14.38 17.53
N GLY A 13 5.06 -14.83 18.74
CA GLY A 13 4.88 -16.24 19.05
C GLY A 13 6.20 -17.02 19.01
N GLU A 14 6.21 -18.17 18.35
CA GLU A 14 7.40 -19.01 18.23
C GLU A 14 8.30 -18.58 17.07
N ILE A 15 9.61 -18.64 17.31
CA ILE A 15 10.66 -18.40 16.32
C ILE A 15 11.63 -19.59 16.25
N PRO A 16 12.37 -19.75 15.14
CA PRO A 16 13.45 -20.73 15.09
C PRO A 16 14.45 -20.57 16.25
N ASP A 17 14.90 -21.68 16.81
CA ASP A 17 15.74 -21.71 18.02
C ASP A 17 17.06 -20.94 17.86
N ASP A 18 17.60 -20.91 16.65
CA ASP A 18 18.83 -20.19 16.26
C ASP A 18 18.61 -18.70 15.97
N TRP A 19 17.33 -18.23 15.83
CA TRP A 19 17.06 -16.82 15.64
C TRP A 19 17.18 -16.02 16.94
N ARG A 20 17.47 -14.72 16.80
CA ARG A 20 17.58 -13.79 17.93
C ARG A 20 16.44 -12.79 17.90
N LEU A 21 16.09 -12.25 19.05
CA LEU A 21 15.31 -11.02 19.14
C LEU A 21 16.26 -9.83 19.24
N ILE A 22 16.09 -8.85 18.35
CA ILE A 22 16.80 -7.57 18.40
C ILE A 22 15.79 -6.44 18.50
N ARG A 23 16.20 -5.31 19.05
CA ARG A 23 15.35 -4.11 19.02
C ARG A 23 15.54 -3.36 17.72
N PHE A 24 14.47 -2.74 17.21
CA PHE A 24 14.55 -1.95 15.99
C PHE A 24 15.64 -0.87 16.09
N LYS A 25 15.76 -0.21 17.25
CA LYS A 25 16.80 0.79 17.52
C LYS A 25 18.24 0.24 17.46
N ASP A 26 18.44 -1.06 17.53
CA ASP A 26 19.80 -1.63 17.45
C ASP A 26 20.34 -1.54 16.01
N LYS A 27 19.47 -1.58 15.02
CA LYS A 27 19.80 -1.50 13.57
C LYS A 27 19.52 -0.13 12.97
N TYR A 28 18.54 0.60 13.50
CA TYR A 28 18.07 1.88 12.95
C TYR A 28 18.14 2.97 14.01
N ARG A 29 18.24 4.21 13.54
CA ARG A 29 18.16 5.41 14.38
C ARG A 29 17.05 6.33 13.90
N SER A 30 16.27 6.87 14.80
CA SER A 30 15.32 7.93 14.46
C SER A 30 16.06 9.19 14.02
N VAL A 31 15.64 9.77 12.91
CA VAL A 31 16.26 10.93 12.28
C VAL A 31 15.16 11.91 11.86
N LYS A 32 15.43 13.20 11.98
CA LYS A 32 14.57 14.25 11.44
C LYS A 32 15.44 15.28 10.74
N GLU A 33 15.35 15.35 9.42
CA GLU A 33 16.12 16.25 8.57
C GLU A 33 15.14 17.11 7.78
N ILE A 34 14.96 18.36 8.18
CA ILE A 34 14.02 19.29 7.53
C ILE A 34 14.70 19.95 6.33
N ALA A 35 13.97 20.09 5.22
CA ALA A 35 14.49 20.57 3.93
C ALA A 35 15.03 22.03 3.97
N LYS A 36 14.44 22.95 4.75
CA LYS A 36 14.95 24.30 5.03
C LYS A 36 15.49 25.06 3.80
N GLY A 37 14.65 25.36 2.82
CA GLY A 37 15.04 26.06 1.60
C GLY A 37 15.64 25.16 0.52
N GLN A 38 15.86 23.87 0.79
CA GLN A 38 16.33 22.90 -0.21
C GLN A 38 15.20 22.09 -0.85
N SER A 39 13.95 22.37 -0.52
CA SER A 39 12.79 21.59 -0.97
C SER A 39 12.66 21.55 -2.50
N VAL A 40 13.19 22.55 -3.21
CA VAL A 40 13.19 22.62 -4.68
C VAL A 40 14.00 21.49 -5.33
N ASN A 41 15.00 20.97 -4.63
CA ASN A 41 15.92 19.94 -5.13
C ASN A 41 15.39 18.51 -4.99
N TYR A 42 14.25 18.33 -4.35
CA TYR A 42 13.70 17.01 -4.05
C TYR A 42 12.28 16.86 -4.58
N GLU A 43 11.95 15.67 -5.06
CA GLU A 43 10.58 15.30 -5.40
C GLU A 43 9.74 15.07 -4.11
N ARG A 44 8.44 15.28 -4.20
CA ARG A 44 7.52 14.90 -3.14
C ARG A 44 7.31 13.38 -3.15
N LEU A 45 7.34 12.78 -1.96
CA LEU A 45 7.02 11.38 -1.75
C LEU A 45 5.76 11.24 -0.89
N ALA A 46 5.03 10.16 -1.09
CA ALA A 46 3.86 9.82 -0.28
C ALA A 46 3.93 8.37 0.18
N LEU A 47 3.47 8.13 1.40
CA LEU A 47 3.26 6.78 1.92
C LEU A 47 1.84 6.34 1.55
N THR A 48 1.74 5.31 0.73
CA THR A 48 0.48 4.70 0.27
C THR A 48 0.38 3.25 0.72
N LEU A 49 -0.75 2.59 0.45
CA LEU A 49 -0.90 1.15 0.69
C LEU A 49 0.07 0.32 -0.16
N GLY A 50 0.49 0.83 -1.32
CA GLY A 50 1.50 0.21 -2.17
C GLY A 50 2.95 0.57 -1.80
N GLY A 51 3.18 1.23 -0.65
CA GLY A 51 4.51 1.67 -0.21
C GLY A 51 4.78 3.15 -0.45
N VAL A 52 6.06 3.50 -0.55
CA VAL A 52 6.50 4.88 -0.80
C VAL A 52 6.54 5.14 -2.31
N VAL A 53 5.79 6.13 -2.75
CA VAL A 53 5.67 6.51 -4.16
C VAL A 53 6.04 7.99 -4.37
N LYS A 54 6.48 8.33 -5.58
CA LYS A 54 6.65 9.72 -6.00
C LYS A 54 5.29 10.34 -6.30
N ARG A 55 5.11 11.60 -5.93
CA ARG A 55 3.93 12.41 -6.25
C ARG A 55 4.35 13.79 -6.77
N PRO A 56 3.64 14.34 -7.75
CA PRO A 56 3.82 15.73 -8.16
C PRO A 56 3.59 16.67 -6.95
N LYS A 57 4.32 17.78 -6.90
CA LYS A 57 4.14 18.80 -5.86
C LYS A 57 2.85 19.60 -6.02
N ASP A 58 2.34 19.68 -7.23
CA ASP A 58 1.10 20.35 -7.65
C ASP A 58 -0.13 19.41 -7.63
N ASP A 59 0.06 18.15 -7.23
CA ASP A 59 -1.04 17.20 -7.07
C ASP A 59 -2.02 17.71 -6.00
N SER A 60 -3.26 17.96 -6.40
CA SER A 60 -4.31 18.53 -5.56
C SER A 60 -4.98 17.52 -4.61
N GLU A 61 -4.66 16.22 -4.72
CA GLU A 61 -5.23 15.21 -3.84
C GLU A 61 -4.65 15.27 -2.43
N GLY A 62 -5.53 15.29 -1.44
CA GLY A 62 -5.20 15.26 -0.01
C GLY A 62 -4.78 16.64 0.54
N LEU A 63 -4.26 16.62 1.77
CA LEU A 63 -3.78 17.83 2.43
C LEU A 63 -2.51 18.35 1.74
N GLN A 64 -2.62 19.56 1.18
CA GLN A 64 -1.50 20.23 0.53
C GLN A 64 -0.82 21.20 1.53
N PRO A 65 0.51 21.18 1.65
CA PRO A 65 1.22 22.21 2.39
C PRO A 65 1.25 23.48 1.53
N LYS A 66 1.30 24.65 2.21
CA LYS A 66 1.55 25.92 1.51
C LYS A 66 2.95 25.97 0.89
N GLU A 67 3.91 25.30 1.55
CA GLU A 67 5.31 25.21 1.12
C GLU A 67 5.92 23.90 1.63
N PHE A 68 6.95 23.41 0.94
CA PHE A 68 7.62 22.16 1.26
C PHE A 68 8.87 22.30 2.15
N ASP A 69 9.28 23.49 2.50
CA ASP A 69 10.49 23.72 3.29
C ASP A 69 10.39 23.20 4.74
N GLY A 70 9.16 23.04 5.23
CA GLY A 70 8.88 22.35 6.50
C GLY A 70 8.86 20.83 6.41
N TYR A 71 8.97 20.26 5.21
CA TYR A 71 8.99 18.81 5.00
C TYR A 71 10.35 18.23 5.40
N GLN A 72 10.37 16.95 5.73
CA GLN A 72 11.61 16.24 6.00
C GLN A 72 12.11 15.49 4.76
N ILE A 73 13.44 15.41 4.63
CA ILE A 73 14.10 14.64 3.58
C ILE A 73 14.11 13.17 4.01
N LEU A 74 13.46 12.31 3.26
CA LEU A 74 13.54 10.86 3.34
C LEU A 74 14.63 10.39 2.39
N ARG A 75 15.46 9.46 2.81
CA ARG A 75 16.53 8.91 1.97
C ARG A 75 16.21 7.49 1.54
N GLU A 76 16.86 7.03 0.50
CA GLU A 76 16.79 5.63 0.09
C GLU A 76 17.18 4.70 1.25
N ASN A 77 16.48 3.59 1.40
CA ASN A 77 16.57 2.62 2.51
C ASN A 77 16.17 3.15 3.90
N ASP A 78 15.61 4.35 3.99
CA ASP A 78 14.96 4.79 5.22
C ASP A 78 13.60 4.14 5.40
N PHE A 79 13.28 3.88 6.65
CA PHE A 79 11.91 3.57 7.05
C PHE A 79 11.14 4.84 7.36
N ILE A 80 9.87 4.83 6.95
CA ILE A 80 8.89 5.87 7.27
C ILE A 80 7.67 5.23 7.93
N PHE A 81 7.19 5.85 9.01
CA PHE A 81 6.05 5.38 9.78
C PHE A 81 5.02 6.47 9.96
N LYS A 82 3.74 6.13 9.70
CA LYS A 82 2.58 6.97 10.05
C LYS A 82 1.92 6.40 11.29
N MET A 83 2.40 6.79 12.48
CA MET A 83 1.98 6.28 13.78
C MET A 83 1.07 7.25 14.53
N ILE A 84 0.20 7.93 13.81
CA ILE A 84 -0.88 8.77 14.29
C ILE A 84 -2.22 8.22 13.81
N ASP A 85 -3.30 8.50 14.54
CA ASP A 85 -4.65 8.02 14.19
C ASP A 85 -4.69 6.48 14.03
N LEU A 86 -4.19 5.77 15.02
CA LEU A 86 -4.07 4.30 15.00
C LEU A 86 -5.42 3.58 14.98
N GLN A 87 -6.52 4.26 15.25
CA GLN A 87 -7.89 3.73 15.13
C GLN A 87 -8.28 3.51 13.65
N ASN A 88 -7.69 4.27 12.72
CA ASN A 88 -7.97 4.13 11.31
C ASN A 88 -7.14 2.97 10.71
N VAL A 89 -7.76 1.80 10.56
CA VAL A 89 -7.14 0.58 10.05
C VAL A 89 -6.91 0.58 8.54
N SER A 90 -7.50 1.53 7.80
CA SER A 90 -7.40 1.60 6.34
C SER A 90 -6.20 2.41 5.83
N THR A 91 -5.43 3.03 6.73
CA THR A 91 -4.26 3.84 6.35
C THR A 91 -2.97 3.02 6.38
N SER A 92 -2.09 3.24 5.38
CA SER A 92 -0.73 2.71 5.41
C SER A 92 0.04 3.21 6.63
N ARG A 93 0.83 2.33 7.24
CA ARG A 93 1.58 2.60 8.48
C ARG A 93 3.08 2.57 8.29
N VAL A 94 3.56 1.76 7.38
CA VAL A 94 4.99 1.45 7.21
C VAL A 94 5.39 1.60 5.76
N GLY A 95 6.54 2.21 5.51
CA GLY A 95 7.17 2.24 4.20
C GLY A 95 8.69 2.11 4.31
N LEU A 96 9.28 1.38 3.41
CA LEU A 96 10.71 1.39 3.11
C LEU A 96 10.89 2.22 1.85
N SER A 97 11.74 3.24 1.89
CA SER A 97 11.87 4.16 0.75
C SER A 97 12.86 3.64 -0.30
N PRO A 98 12.43 3.50 -1.56
CA PRO A 98 13.32 3.26 -2.68
C PRO A 98 13.86 4.57 -3.30
N TYR A 99 13.49 5.73 -2.71
CA TYR A 99 13.82 7.04 -3.26
C TYR A 99 14.34 7.99 -2.19
N THR A 100 15.09 9.00 -2.62
CA THR A 100 15.34 10.20 -1.82
C THR A 100 14.35 11.30 -2.23
N GLY A 101 13.65 11.92 -1.25
CA GLY A 101 12.66 12.96 -1.51
C GLY A 101 11.99 13.50 -0.25
N LEU A 102 10.95 14.30 -0.41
CA LEU A 102 10.27 15.01 0.66
C LEU A 102 9.05 14.24 1.17
N VAL A 103 8.93 14.11 2.47
CA VAL A 103 7.76 13.53 3.14
C VAL A 103 7.25 14.45 4.26
N SER A 104 6.01 14.23 4.66
CA SER A 104 5.39 14.99 5.75
C SER A 104 6.23 14.95 7.03
N PRO A 105 6.41 16.07 7.72
CA PRO A 105 7.13 16.12 9.01
C PRO A 105 6.38 15.41 10.16
N ALA A 106 5.12 15.03 9.93
CA ALA A 106 4.31 14.25 10.88
C ALA A 106 4.70 12.77 10.92
N TYR A 107 5.43 12.29 9.91
CA TYR A 107 5.88 10.90 9.88
C TYR A 107 7.15 10.71 10.69
N ILE A 108 7.28 9.52 11.29
CA ILE A 108 8.50 9.13 11.99
C ILE A 108 9.44 8.49 10.95
N ARG A 109 10.67 8.99 10.89
CA ARG A 109 11.71 8.48 10.01
C ARG A 109 12.78 7.75 10.82
N PHE A 110 13.22 6.61 10.28
CA PHE A 110 14.37 5.88 10.78
C PHE A 110 15.34 5.59 9.63
N SER A 111 16.61 5.89 9.86
CA SER A 111 17.69 5.54 8.93
C SER A 111 18.50 4.35 9.45
N PRO A 112 19.01 3.49 8.56
CA PRO A 112 19.88 2.40 8.98
C PRO A 112 21.17 2.94 9.62
N LYS A 113 21.69 2.25 10.63
CA LYS A 113 22.96 2.57 11.29
C LYS A 113 24.15 2.13 10.47
N LYS A 114 23.95 1.14 9.58
CA LYS A 114 24.92 0.60 8.64
C LYS A 114 24.38 0.72 7.20
N ASP A 115 24.80 -0.15 6.32
CA ASP A 115 24.44 -0.13 4.89
C ASP A 115 22.97 -0.50 4.57
N GLY A 116 22.19 -0.91 5.57
CA GLY A 116 20.76 -1.22 5.39
C GLY A 116 20.47 -2.50 4.62
N ARG A 117 21.40 -3.42 4.48
CA ARG A 117 21.20 -4.69 3.73
C ARG A 117 20.04 -5.52 4.24
N GLU A 118 19.78 -5.49 5.55
CA GLU A 118 18.67 -6.16 6.19
C GLU A 118 17.31 -5.43 6.08
N SER A 119 17.28 -4.22 5.51
CA SER A 119 16.09 -3.36 5.49
C SER A 119 14.88 -4.04 4.88
N LYS A 120 15.07 -4.78 3.78
CA LYS A 120 13.96 -5.48 3.11
C LYS A 120 13.37 -6.61 3.97
N PHE A 121 14.20 -7.39 4.64
CA PHE A 121 13.73 -8.42 5.58
C PHE A 121 12.92 -7.80 6.73
N ILE A 122 13.46 -6.74 7.33
CA ILE A 122 12.80 -6.02 8.42
C ILE A 122 11.51 -5.36 7.93
N TYR A 123 11.48 -4.85 6.70
CA TYR A 123 10.26 -4.31 6.09
C TYR A 123 9.14 -5.35 6.02
N TYR A 124 9.43 -6.56 5.56
CA TYR A 124 8.44 -7.64 5.53
C TYR A 124 7.91 -7.98 6.92
N TYR A 125 8.79 -8.02 7.91
CA TYR A 125 8.34 -8.22 9.28
C TYR A 125 7.44 -7.07 9.77
N LEU A 126 7.82 -5.83 9.55
CA LEU A 126 7.00 -4.68 9.93
C LEU A 126 5.67 -4.63 9.18
N MET A 127 5.64 -5.07 7.92
CA MET A 127 4.39 -5.24 7.18
C MET A 127 3.51 -6.34 7.78
N SER A 128 4.07 -7.42 8.31
CA SER A 128 3.28 -8.41 9.04
C SER A 128 2.62 -7.83 10.30
N LEU A 129 3.32 -6.96 11.03
CA LEU A 129 2.74 -6.22 12.16
C LEU A 129 1.60 -5.29 11.73
N TYR A 130 1.75 -4.66 10.57
CA TYR A 130 0.70 -3.83 9.97
C TYR A 130 -0.53 -4.67 9.60
N TYR A 131 -0.39 -5.76 8.87
CA TYR A 131 -1.50 -6.61 8.44
C TYR A 131 -2.23 -7.26 9.64
N ASN A 132 -1.50 -7.60 10.69
CA ASN A 132 -2.08 -8.13 11.92
C ASN A 132 -2.55 -7.02 12.90
N GLN A 133 -2.56 -5.76 12.47
CA GLN A 133 -3.02 -4.59 13.24
C GLN A 133 -2.32 -4.42 14.60
N VAL A 134 -1.08 -4.93 14.75
CA VAL A 134 -0.33 -4.84 15.98
C VAL A 134 -0.12 -3.38 16.41
N PHE A 135 0.24 -2.50 15.46
CA PHE A 135 0.41 -1.07 15.74
C PHE A 135 -0.87 -0.41 16.23
N ASN A 136 -2.03 -0.82 15.72
CA ASN A 136 -3.33 -0.29 16.09
C ASN A 136 -3.70 -0.66 17.54
N ASN A 137 -3.33 -1.87 17.98
CA ASN A 137 -3.62 -2.38 19.31
C ASN A 137 -2.67 -1.87 20.40
N LEU A 138 -1.49 -1.40 20.04
CA LEU A 138 -0.47 -0.90 20.98
C LEU A 138 -0.61 0.60 21.27
N GLY A 139 -1.34 1.34 20.43
CA GLY A 139 -1.68 2.73 20.70
C GLY A 139 -2.62 2.82 21.90
N GLY A 140 -2.23 3.55 22.96
CA GLY A 140 -3.04 3.69 24.20
C GLY A 140 -4.46 4.19 23.94
N ASN A 141 -5.38 3.89 24.86
CA ASN A 141 -6.83 4.21 24.81
C ASN A 141 -7.17 5.71 24.94
N GLY A 142 -6.31 6.61 24.46
CA GLY A 142 -6.55 8.05 24.48
C GLY A 142 -7.26 8.59 23.23
N VAL A 143 -7.74 9.82 23.29
CA VAL A 143 -8.40 10.55 22.19
C VAL A 143 -7.54 10.64 20.91
N ARG A 144 -6.23 10.39 21.02
CA ARG A 144 -5.29 10.24 19.91
C ARG A 144 -4.34 9.09 20.22
N SER A 145 -4.69 7.90 19.75
CA SER A 145 -3.76 6.77 19.79
C SER A 145 -2.59 7.04 18.82
N ALA A 146 -1.39 7.09 19.36
CA ALA A 146 -0.17 7.32 18.59
C ALA A 146 1.00 6.56 19.23
N LEU A 147 1.94 6.12 18.41
CA LEU A 147 3.22 5.59 18.85
C LEU A 147 4.32 6.61 18.53
N SER A 148 5.25 6.78 19.46
CA SER A 148 6.40 7.67 19.29
C SER A 148 7.58 6.95 18.61
N ALA A 149 8.58 7.73 18.19
CA ALA A 149 9.84 7.17 17.71
C ALA A 149 10.55 6.30 18.75
N LYS A 150 10.40 6.65 20.05
CA LYS A 150 10.95 5.84 21.15
C LYS A 150 10.26 4.48 21.22
N ASP A 151 8.93 4.46 21.15
CA ASP A 151 8.15 3.21 21.19
C ASP A 151 8.53 2.32 20.00
N MET A 152 8.59 2.90 18.78
CA MET A 152 9.01 2.19 17.58
C MET A 152 10.42 1.63 17.69
N GLY A 153 11.33 2.35 18.34
CA GLY A 153 12.70 1.88 18.58
C GLY A 153 12.80 0.65 19.47
N GLU A 154 11.85 0.45 20.38
CA GLU A 154 11.82 -0.70 21.30
C GLU A 154 11.14 -1.94 20.70
N PHE A 155 10.55 -1.86 19.51
CA PHE A 155 9.94 -3.03 18.88
C PHE A 155 10.97 -4.15 18.69
N MET A 156 10.58 -5.35 19.15
CA MET A 156 11.39 -6.55 18.99
C MET A 156 11.20 -7.13 17.59
N ILE A 157 12.30 -7.51 16.97
CA ILE A 157 12.35 -8.08 15.62
C ILE A 157 12.94 -9.48 15.72
N PRO A 158 12.27 -10.53 15.22
CA PRO A 158 12.87 -11.84 15.03
C PRO A 158 13.93 -11.74 13.92
N TYR A 159 15.14 -12.09 14.25
CA TYR A 159 16.29 -11.80 13.40
C TYR A 159 17.12 -13.06 13.12
N PRO A 160 17.08 -13.59 11.88
CA PRO A 160 17.97 -14.64 11.45
C PRO A 160 19.44 -14.19 11.55
N PRO A 161 20.34 -14.99 12.13
CA PRO A 161 21.75 -14.60 12.26
C PRO A 161 22.47 -14.53 10.90
N GLU A 162 22.04 -15.36 9.94
CA GLU A 162 22.67 -15.49 8.64
C GLU A 162 22.02 -14.58 7.60
N GLU A 163 22.82 -13.73 6.94
CA GLU A 163 22.36 -12.82 5.87
C GLU A 163 21.76 -13.60 4.68
N THR A 164 22.31 -14.79 4.40
CA THR A 164 21.82 -15.68 3.34
C THR A 164 20.37 -16.14 3.59
N GLU A 165 20.03 -16.43 4.85
CA GLU A 165 18.66 -16.80 5.23
C GLU A 165 17.71 -15.61 5.07
N GLN A 166 18.10 -14.41 5.53
CA GLN A 166 17.33 -13.18 5.33
C GLN A 166 17.04 -12.92 3.85
N LYS A 167 18.05 -13.05 2.98
CA LYS A 167 17.91 -12.91 1.53
C LYS A 167 16.97 -13.96 0.94
N SER A 168 17.13 -15.23 1.35
CA SER A 168 16.28 -16.31 0.85
C SER A 168 14.80 -16.10 1.21
N ILE A 169 14.52 -15.62 2.43
CA ILE A 169 13.17 -15.25 2.85
C ILE A 169 12.63 -14.11 1.98
N CYS A 170 13.42 -13.05 1.73
CA CYS A 170 13.00 -11.93 0.89
C CYS A 170 12.69 -12.40 -0.53
N VAL A 171 13.56 -13.19 -1.16
CA VAL A 171 13.35 -13.72 -2.52
C VAL A 171 12.08 -14.57 -2.60
N ALA A 172 11.84 -15.42 -1.60
CA ALA A 172 10.63 -16.24 -1.56
C ALA A 172 9.36 -15.38 -1.43
N LEU A 173 9.40 -14.35 -0.58
CA LEU A 173 8.28 -13.41 -0.39
C LEU A 173 8.05 -12.56 -1.64
N ASP A 174 9.10 -12.01 -2.27
CA ASP A 174 9.01 -11.27 -3.52
C ASP A 174 8.29 -12.08 -4.58
N LYS A 175 8.78 -13.29 -4.84
CA LYS A 175 8.20 -14.18 -5.86
C LYS A 175 6.72 -14.46 -5.59
N LYS A 176 6.34 -14.68 -4.33
CA LYS A 176 4.94 -14.92 -3.97
C LYS A 176 4.08 -13.67 -4.10
N SER A 177 4.58 -12.52 -3.68
CA SER A 177 3.89 -11.24 -3.84
C SER A 177 3.66 -10.91 -5.31
N GLU A 178 4.68 -11.02 -6.16
CA GLU A 178 4.56 -10.81 -7.61
C GLU A 178 3.52 -11.73 -8.25
N GLN A 179 3.47 -13.02 -7.85
CA GLN A 179 2.46 -13.95 -8.33
C GLN A 179 1.04 -13.54 -7.91
N ILE A 180 0.87 -13.09 -6.67
CA ILE A 180 -0.43 -12.63 -6.15
C ILE A 180 -0.84 -11.34 -6.85
N ASP A 181 0.06 -10.38 -7.02
CA ASP A 181 -0.22 -9.10 -7.68
C ASP A 181 -0.63 -9.32 -9.15
N ALA A 182 0.03 -10.24 -9.86
CA ALA A 182 -0.35 -10.63 -11.22
C ALA A 182 -1.75 -11.26 -11.28
N LEU A 183 -2.11 -12.09 -10.29
CA LEU A 183 -3.45 -12.66 -10.20
C LEU A 183 -4.51 -11.59 -9.92
N ILE A 184 -4.22 -10.64 -9.02
CA ILE A 184 -5.11 -9.52 -8.71
C ILE A 184 -5.36 -8.68 -9.96
N ALA A 185 -4.30 -8.33 -10.71
CA ALA A 185 -4.42 -7.57 -11.96
C ALA A 185 -5.28 -8.30 -13.00
N ASN A 186 -5.09 -9.62 -13.18
CA ASN A 186 -5.88 -10.43 -14.09
C ASN A 186 -7.37 -10.46 -13.70
N VAL A 187 -7.66 -10.68 -12.43
CA VAL A 187 -9.05 -10.68 -11.92
C VAL A 187 -9.69 -9.30 -12.10
N GLN A 188 -8.96 -8.21 -11.88
CA GLN A 188 -9.47 -6.87 -12.10
C GLN A 188 -9.82 -6.62 -13.57
N GLU A 189 -8.96 -7.07 -14.50
CA GLU A 189 -9.25 -7.00 -15.94
C GLU A 189 -10.51 -7.81 -16.31
N GLN A 190 -10.67 -9.00 -15.74
CA GLN A 190 -11.88 -9.83 -15.97
C GLN A 190 -13.14 -9.12 -15.45
N ILE A 191 -13.08 -8.47 -14.30
CA ILE A 191 -14.20 -7.69 -13.75
C ILE A 191 -14.60 -6.58 -14.73
N GLU A 192 -13.64 -5.83 -15.28
CA GLU A 192 -13.95 -4.76 -16.25
C GLU A 192 -14.56 -5.32 -17.55
N LYS A 193 -14.05 -6.44 -18.07
CA LYS A 193 -14.63 -7.13 -19.24
C LYS A 193 -16.07 -7.57 -18.97
N LEU A 194 -16.35 -8.14 -17.80
CA LEU A 194 -17.71 -8.56 -17.42
C LEU A 194 -18.67 -7.39 -17.27
N LYS A 195 -18.21 -6.25 -16.72
CA LYS A 195 -19.00 -5.02 -16.66
C LYS A 195 -19.34 -4.51 -18.06
N ALA A 196 -18.37 -4.46 -18.98
CA ALA A 196 -18.57 -4.06 -20.36
C ALA A 196 -19.53 -5.00 -21.07
N TYR A 197 -19.37 -6.32 -20.90
CA TYR A 197 -20.28 -7.32 -21.47
C TYR A 197 -21.71 -7.16 -20.95
N LYS A 198 -21.87 -6.98 -19.64
CA LYS A 198 -23.21 -6.70 -19.05
C LYS A 198 -23.85 -5.47 -19.68
N GLN A 199 -23.08 -4.39 -19.84
CA GLN A 199 -23.58 -3.15 -20.46
C GLN A 199 -24.00 -3.38 -21.92
N SER A 200 -23.16 -4.08 -22.70
CA SER A 200 -23.46 -4.42 -24.09
C SER A 200 -24.72 -5.30 -24.22
N LEU A 201 -24.83 -6.32 -23.38
CA LEU A 201 -25.97 -7.22 -23.37
C LEU A 201 -27.30 -6.48 -23.04
N ILE A 202 -27.25 -5.59 -22.03
CA ILE A 202 -28.43 -4.79 -21.70
C ILE A 202 -28.82 -3.94 -22.92
N THR A 203 -27.87 -3.24 -23.52
CA THR A 203 -28.11 -2.38 -24.68
C THR A 203 -28.70 -3.19 -25.83
N GLU A 204 -28.10 -4.33 -26.15
CA GLU A 204 -28.55 -5.19 -27.23
C GLU A 204 -29.99 -5.69 -27.01
N VAL A 205 -30.28 -6.24 -25.85
CA VAL A 205 -31.61 -6.82 -25.58
C VAL A 205 -32.70 -5.75 -25.55
N VAL A 206 -32.44 -4.55 -24.98
CA VAL A 206 -33.44 -3.50 -24.92
C VAL A 206 -33.63 -2.73 -26.22
N THR A 207 -32.72 -2.86 -27.19
CA THR A 207 -32.84 -2.22 -28.51
C THR A 207 -33.20 -3.21 -29.61
N LYS A 208 -32.71 -4.47 -29.54
CA LYS A 208 -32.89 -5.49 -30.62
C LYS A 208 -33.83 -6.63 -30.24
N GLY A 209 -34.25 -6.72 -28.95
CA GLY A 209 -35.07 -7.83 -28.46
C GLY A 209 -34.25 -9.08 -28.17
N LEU A 210 -34.96 -10.17 -27.87
CA LEU A 210 -34.35 -11.47 -27.52
C LEU A 210 -34.19 -12.42 -28.72
N ASP A 211 -34.96 -12.23 -29.77
CA ASP A 211 -34.90 -13.09 -30.97
C ASP A 211 -33.99 -12.44 -32.02
N PRO A 212 -32.83 -13.04 -32.33
CA PRO A 212 -31.90 -12.50 -33.32
C PRO A 212 -32.38 -12.62 -34.78
N ASN A 213 -33.47 -13.38 -35.05
CA ASN A 213 -33.98 -13.66 -36.39
C ASN A 213 -35.13 -12.73 -36.82
N VAL A 214 -35.51 -11.76 -35.98
CA VAL A 214 -36.57 -10.82 -36.35
C VAL A 214 -36.07 -9.83 -37.39
N PRO A 215 -36.93 -9.42 -38.37
CA PRO A 215 -36.60 -8.35 -39.31
C PRO A 215 -36.33 -7.06 -38.53
N MET A 216 -35.25 -6.35 -38.90
CA MET A 216 -34.83 -5.09 -38.30
C MET A 216 -35.20 -3.90 -39.18
N MET A 217 -35.41 -2.73 -38.59
CA MET A 217 -35.59 -1.46 -39.29
C MET A 217 -34.86 -0.33 -38.57
N ASP A 218 -34.48 0.71 -39.27
CA ASP A 218 -33.90 1.92 -38.69
C ASP A 218 -34.92 2.58 -37.77
N SER A 219 -34.52 2.86 -36.54
CA SER A 219 -35.35 3.54 -35.54
C SER A 219 -35.57 5.03 -35.82
N GLY A 220 -34.81 5.62 -36.71
CA GLY A 220 -34.75 7.07 -36.95
C GLY A 220 -34.06 7.85 -35.83
N VAL A 221 -33.37 7.16 -34.91
CA VAL A 221 -32.66 7.75 -33.76
C VAL A 221 -31.20 7.26 -33.79
N GLU A 222 -30.26 8.13 -34.07
CA GLU A 222 -28.85 7.82 -34.31
C GLU A 222 -28.20 6.92 -33.26
N TRP A 223 -28.46 7.21 -31.98
CA TRP A 223 -27.86 6.45 -30.85
C TRP A 223 -28.61 5.14 -30.51
N ILE A 224 -29.77 4.88 -31.10
CA ILE A 224 -30.48 3.59 -30.99
C ILE A 224 -30.10 2.66 -32.13
N GLY A 225 -30.00 3.20 -33.34
CA GLY A 225 -29.73 2.45 -34.55
C GLY A 225 -30.94 1.61 -34.98
N GLU A 226 -30.72 0.32 -35.31
CA GLU A 226 -31.76 -0.60 -35.75
C GLU A 226 -32.54 -1.22 -34.59
N ILE A 227 -33.87 -1.35 -34.78
CA ILE A 227 -34.81 -1.99 -33.86
C ILE A 227 -35.65 -3.06 -34.61
N PRO A 228 -36.25 -4.03 -33.91
CA PRO A 228 -37.22 -4.93 -34.52
C PRO A 228 -38.33 -4.21 -35.29
N SER A 229 -38.64 -4.61 -36.47
CA SER A 229 -39.64 -3.96 -37.34
C SER A 229 -41.04 -3.94 -36.74
N SER A 230 -41.31 -4.78 -35.73
CA SER A 230 -42.53 -4.79 -34.98
C SER A 230 -42.60 -3.75 -33.85
N TRP A 231 -41.48 -3.03 -33.57
CA TRP A 231 -41.38 -2.00 -32.51
C TRP A 231 -41.63 -0.59 -33.06
N ASN A 232 -42.07 0.30 -32.19
CA ASN A 232 -42.24 1.71 -32.51
C ASN A 232 -41.45 2.57 -31.52
N THR A 233 -40.84 3.63 -32.03
CA THR A 233 -40.22 4.65 -31.15
C THR A 233 -41.27 5.63 -30.65
N ILE A 234 -41.27 5.91 -29.33
CA ILE A 234 -42.15 6.89 -28.70
C ILE A 234 -41.29 7.92 -27.94
N ARG A 235 -41.72 9.16 -27.94
CA ARG A 235 -41.08 10.22 -27.13
C ARG A 235 -41.63 10.16 -25.70
N VAL A 236 -40.71 10.11 -24.74
CA VAL A 236 -41.05 10.36 -23.35
C VAL A 236 -41.32 11.87 -23.19
N LYS A 237 -42.52 12.26 -22.79
CA LYS A 237 -42.89 13.66 -22.54
C LYS A 237 -42.46 14.09 -21.14
#